data_1ed848d209ae24fc76cdeeb68778e6e8
#
_entry.id   1ed848d209ae24fc76cdeeb68778e6e8
#
_cell.length_a   1.000
_cell.length_b   1.000
_cell.length_c   1.000
_cell.angle_alpha   90.00
_cell.angle_beta   90.00
_cell.angle_gamma   90.00
#
_symmetry.space_group_name_H-M   'P 1'
#
loop_
_entity.id
_entity.type
_entity.pdbx_description
1 polymer ?
#
loop_
_entity_poly.entity_id
_entity_poly.type
_entity_poly.pdbx_seq_one_letter_code
_entity_poly.pdbx_strand_id
1 'polypeptide(L)'
;MEASITFKAVGKAIGRKTLLADLSFGVEKGSTFVLIGENGSGKSMILKLLVGLIEKDTGSVYIHGQDIGSRSLETRSMCGYMPQNINLDDDLTIFDNISIHGQLHGLTSAEARKNTLHWAELLGFTQFLKQSPYDQAFGLQRKILFARALVHDPKVLLLDEPTTGMDPHSRSTVWNILDKLHYDKTIIFATQNFTEAERYANRIAILHEGNIKMDGTLERLIETTHGLTNYRLKFSKEPPQIFMDKLEQFPRILRPRLKGLELEFYSRERQQFFKVLRLALEHELADLDTSICRLRDLFIGLTEGGLE
;
A
#
# COMPACT_ATOMS: atom_id res chain seq x y z
N MET A 1 6.24 19.32 -12.49
CA MET A 1 5.85 18.07 -13.21
C MET A 1 4.32 18.06 -13.32
N GLU A 2 3.78 17.48 -14.39
CA GLU A 2 2.33 17.44 -14.64
C GLU A 2 1.68 16.38 -13.77
N ALA A 3 0.64 16.76 -13.01
CA ALA A 3 -0.09 15.82 -12.17
C ALA A 3 -1.01 14.94 -13.03
N SER A 4 -0.86 13.63 -12.91
CA SER A 4 -1.76 12.63 -13.53
C SER A 4 -3.08 12.55 -12.77
N ILE A 5 -3.03 12.63 -11.44
CA ILE A 5 -4.19 12.59 -10.57
C ILE A 5 -4.11 13.71 -9.55
N THR A 6 -5.24 14.37 -9.28
CA THR A 6 -5.33 15.44 -8.30
C THR A 6 -6.60 15.30 -7.46
N PHE A 7 -6.43 15.26 -6.14
CA PHE A 7 -7.50 15.37 -5.16
C PHE A 7 -7.49 16.77 -4.56
N LYS A 8 -8.66 17.42 -4.46
CA LYS A 8 -8.83 18.73 -3.84
C LYS A 8 -9.99 18.71 -2.86
N ALA A 9 -9.68 18.79 -1.58
CA ALA A 9 -10.63 18.86 -0.47
C ALA A 9 -11.71 17.74 -0.52
N VAL A 10 -11.30 16.51 -0.83
CA VAL A 10 -12.22 15.39 -1.06
C VAL A 10 -12.64 14.78 0.25
N GLY A 11 -13.96 14.77 0.47
CA GLY A 11 -14.59 14.11 1.60
C GLY A 11 -15.56 13.02 1.18
N LYS A 12 -15.66 11.97 2.02
CA LYS A 12 -16.62 10.89 1.90
C LYS A 12 -17.08 10.40 3.26
N ALA A 13 -18.40 10.31 3.45
CA ALA A 13 -19.01 9.72 4.62
C ALA A 13 -20.00 8.61 4.21
N ILE A 14 -20.24 7.66 5.11
CA ILE A 14 -21.34 6.67 5.02
C ILE A 14 -22.09 6.72 6.33
N GLY A 15 -23.34 7.16 6.28
CA GLY A 15 -24.14 7.44 7.46
C GLY A 15 -23.47 8.53 8.33
N ARG A 16 -23.14 8.19 9.57
CA ARG A 16 -22.46 9.12 10.52
C ARG A 16 -20.93 8.96 10.53
N LYS A 17 -20.39 7.99 9.79
CA LYS A 17 -18.94 7.71 9.79
C LYS A 17 -18.28 8.43 8.63
N THR A 18 -17.37 9.35 8.94
CA THR A 18 -16.44 9.93 7.95
C THR A 18 -15.41 8.88 7.57
N LEU A 19 -15.26 8.63 6.27
CA LEU A 19 -14.33 7.66 5.72
C LEU A 19 -13.13 8.33 5.08
N LEU A 20 -13.34 9.52 4.51
CA LEU A 20 -12.29 10.39 3.98
C LEU A 20 -12.59 11.81 4.43
N ALA A 21 -11.60 12.50 4.97
CA ALA A 21 -11.73 13.83 5.51
C ALA A 21 -10.77 14.80 4.80
N ASP A 22 -11.33 15.66 3.95
CA ASP A 22 -10.64 16.78 3.30
C ASP A 22 -9.30 16.40 2.60
N LEU A 23 -9.32 15.30 1.85
CA LEU A 23 -8.12 14.80 1.19
C LEU A 23 -7.67 15.71 0.06
N SER A 24 -6.42 16.18 0.13
CA SER A 24 -5.78 17.00 -0.90
C SER A 24 -4.39 16.48 -1.17
N PHE A 25 -4.17 15.90 -2.35
CA PHE A 25 -2.86 15.40 -2.80
C PHE A 25 -2.81 15.28 -4.33
N GLY A 26 -1.62 15.13 -4.86
CA GLY A 26 -1.38 14.92 -6.29
C GLY A 26 -0.47 13.73 -6.54
N VAL A 27 -0.70 13.04 -7.66
CA VAL A 27 0.15 11.96 -8.16
C VAL A 27 0.75 12.39 -9.49
N GLU A 28 2.06 12.35 -9.59
CA GLU A 28 2.79 12.72 -10.80
C GLU A 28 2.61 11.67 -11.90
N LYS A 29 2.61 12.13 -13.15
CA LYS A 29 2.55 11.23 -14.31
C LYS A 29 3.80 10.35 -14.37
N GLY A 30 3.62 9.06 -14.66
CA GLY A 30 4.74 8.12 -14.76
C GLY A 30 5.40 7.81 -13.42
N SER A 31 4.68 7.96 -12.32
CA SER A 31 5.19 7.63 -10.99
C SER A 31 4.38 6.52 -10.32
N THR A 32 5.01 5.84 -9.38
CA THR A 32 4.38 4.88 -8.48
C THR A 32 4.09 5.55 -7.15
N PHE A 33 2.81 5.77 -6.86
CA PHE A 33 2.31 6.36 -5.63
C PHE A 33 1.70 5.29 -4.74
N VAL A 34 2.09 5.24 -3.47
CA VAL A 34 1.65 4.22 -2.54
C VAL A 34 0.79 4.80 -1.44
N LEU A 35 -0.39 4.23 -1.26
CA LEU A 35 -1.24 4.47 -0.10
C LEU A 35 -0.96 3.40 0.94
N ILE A 36 -0.35 3.77 2.08
CA ILE A 36 -0.09 2.85 3.18
C ILE A 36 -0.94 3.20 4.40
N GLY A 37 -1.42 2.19 5.12
CA GLY A 37 -2.24 2.40 6.31
C GLY A 37 -2.87 1.10 6.78
N GLU A 38 -3.48 1.14 7.96
CA GLU A 38 -4.23 0.01 8.53
C GLU A 38 -5.49 -0.33 7.74
N ASN A 39 -6.08 -1.49 8.07
CA ASN A 39 -7.39 -1.86 7.54
C ASN A 39 -8.44 -0.83 7.97
N GLY A 40 -9.26 -0.40 7.01
CA GLY A 40 -10.28 0.62 7.26
C GLY A 40 -9.80 2.07 7.26
N SER A 41 -8.52 2.35 6.98
CA SER A 41 -7.99 3.72 6.92
C SER A 41 -8.49 4.54 5.72
N GLY A 42 -9.14 3.92 4.72
CA GLY A 42 -9.70 4.61 3.55
C GLY A 42 -8.98 4.33 2.22
N LYS A 43 -7.89 3.52 2.19
CA LYS A 43 -7.11 3.22 0.97
C LYS A 43 -7.97 2.74 -0.21
N SER A 44 -8.71 1.65 0.00
CA SER A 44 -9.61 1.09 -1.03
C SER A 44 -10.70 2.07 -1.45
N MET A 45 -11.12 2.97 -0.56
CA MET A 45 -12.11 4.01 -0.84
C MET A 45 -11.57 5.01 -1.87
N ILE A 46 -10.32 5.46 -1.71
CA ILE A 46 -9.64 6.35 -2.65
C ILE A 46 -9.57 5.71 -4.04
N LEU A 47 -9.18 4.42 -4.13
CA LEU A 47 -9.12 3.72 -5.41
C LEU A 47 -10.51 3.57 -6.05
N LYS A 48 -11.53 3.23 -5.27
CA LYS A 48 -12.92 3.11 -5.74
C LYS A 48 -13.51 4.42 -6.23
N LEU A 49 -13.15 5.54 -5.61
CA LEU A 49 -13.53 6.89 -6.09
C LEU A 49 -12.94 7.17 -7.47
N LEU A 50 -11.66 6.84 -7.70
CA LEU A 50 -10.98 7.08 -8.97
C LEU A 50 -11.62 6.33 -10.14
N VAL A 51 -12.14 5.12 -9.91
CA VAL A 51 -12.86 4.35 -10.95
C VAL A 51 -14.38 4.61 -10.97
N GLY A 52 -14.86 5.53 -10.12
CA GLY A 52 -16.28 5.88 -10.08
C GLY A 52 -17.20 4.78 -9.56
N LEU A 53 -16.68 3.83 -8.78
CA LEU A 53 -17.49 2.83 -8.06
C LEU A 53 -18.17 3.45 -6.82
N ILE A 54 -17.67 4.57 -6.35
CA ILE A 54 -18.20 5.33 -5.22
C ILE A 54 -18.12 6.80 -5.59
N GLU A 55 -19.15 7.56 -5.22
CA GLU A 55 -19.19 9.01 -5.38
C GLU A 55 -18.61 9.71 -4.15
N LYS A 56 -17.87 10.79 -4.37
CA LYS A 56 -17.44 11.71 -3.32
C LYS A 56 -18.62 12.58 -2.84
N ASP A 57 -18.56 13.04 -1.60
CA ASP A 57 -19.58 13.95 -1.07
C ASP A 57 -19.14 15.42 -1.23
N THR A 58 -17.84 15.71 -1.08
CA THR A 58 -17.26 17.05 -1.23
C THR A 58 -15.98 17.03 -2.06
N GLY A 59 -15.53 18.19 -2.48
CA GLY A 59 -14.27 18.39 -3.20
C GLY A 59 -14.30 17.99 -4.67
N SER A 60 -13.12 17.86 -5.28
CA SER A 60 -12.96 17.55 -6.70
C SER A 60 -11.81 16.56 -6.92
N VAL A 61 -11.97 15.67 -7.89
CA VAL A 61 -10.93 14.71 -8.31
C VAL A 61 -10.74 14.81 -9.81
N TYR A 62 -9.50 14.87 -10.23
CA TYR A 62 -9.11 14.98 -11.63
C TYR A 62 -8.17 13.83 -12.01
N ILE A 63 -8.37 13.27 -13.20
CA ILE A 63 -7.46 12.32 -13.86
C ILE A 63 -7.04 12.94 -15.19
N HIS A 64 -5.74 13.17 -15.39
CA HIS A 64 -5.19 13.87 -16.54
C HIS A 64 -5.92 15.20 -16.84
N GLY A 65 -6.23 15.95 -15.79
CA GLY A 65 -6.95 17.23 -15.88
C GLY A 65 -8.46 17.15 -16.13
N GLN A 66 -9.01 15.94 -16.30
CA GLN A 66 -10.45 15.72 -16.49
C GLN A 66 -11.12 15.41 -15.15
N ASP A 67 -12.21 16.11 -14.83
CA ASP A 67 -13.01 15.85 -13.63
C ASP A 67 -13.74 14.51 -13.76
N ILE A 68 -13.58 13.63 -12.75
CA ILE A 68 -14.19 12.28 -12.75
C ILE A 68 -15.73 12.31 -12.67
N GLY A 69 -16.31 13.41 -12.17
CA GLY A 69 -17.77 13.57 -12.09
C GLY A 69 -18.40 13.96 -13.42
N SER A 70 -17.72 14.83 -14.19
CA SER A 70 -18.26 15.35 -15.46
C SER A 70 -17.95 14.47 -16.68
N ARG A 71 -16.86 13.68 -16.64
CA ARG A 71 -16.39 12.82 -17.75
C ARG A 71 -16.13 11.38 -17.31
N SER A 72 -17.05 10.81 -16.57
CA SER A 72 -16.88 9.52 -15.89
C SER A 72 -16.54 8.34 -16.81
N LEU A 73 -17.05 8.28 -18.04
CA LEU A 73 -16.72 7.21 -18.99
C LEU A 73 -15.29 7.35 -19.55
N GLU A 74 -14.89 8.57 -19.95
CA GLU A 74 -13.54 8.83 -20.47
C GLU A 74 -12.48 8.60 -19.38
N THR A 75 -12.72 9.07 -18.16
CA THR A 75 -11.77 8.87 -17.05
C THR A 75 -11.68 7.41 -16.62
N ARG A 76 -12.81 6.67 -16.65
CA ARG A 76 -12.80 5.22 -16.35
C ARG A 76 -12.04 4.42 -17.39
N SER A 77 -12.15 4.75 -18.67
CA SER A 77 -11.40 4.06 -19.73
C SER A 77 -9.88 4.25 -19.62
N MET A 78 -9.43 5.32 -18.95
CA MET A 78 -8.00 5.55 -18.66
C MET A 78 -7.48 4.69 -17.51
N CYS A 79 -8.36 4.10 -16.69
CA CYS A 79 -8.00 3.41 -15.47
C CYS A 79 -8.13 1.89 -15.61
N GLY A 80 -7.09 1.17 -15.20
CA GLY A 80 -7.16 -0.25 -14.91
C GLY A 80 -7.27 -0.45 -13.40
N TYR A 81 -8.23 -1.23 -12.94
CA TYR A 81 -8.47 -1.44 -11.51
C TYR A 81 -8.41 -2.91 -11.13
N MET A 82 -7.55 -3.21 -10.17
CA MET A 82 -7.47 -4.51 -9.52
C MET A 82 -7.99 -4.39 -8.08
N PRO A 83 -9.17 -4.94 -7.76
CA PRO A 83 -9.72 -4.90 -6.42
C PRO A 83 -9.02 -5.85 -5.45
N GLN A 84 -9.20 -5.60 -4.15
CA GLN A 84 -8.69 -6.47 -3.10
C GLN A 84 -9.33 -7.87 -3.14
N ASN A 85 -10.65 -7.93 -3.28
CA ASN A 85 -11.40 -9.19 -3.33
C ASN A 85 -11.43 -9.74 -4.76
N ILE A 86 -11.42 -11.08 -4.87
CA ILE A 86 -11.67 -11.75 -6.14
C ILE A 86 -13.11 -11.44 -6.57
N ASN A 87 -13.26 -10.96 -7.80
CA ASN A 87 -14.54 -10.65 -8.43
C ASN A 87 -14.53 -11.11 -9.90
N LEU A 88 -13.96 -12.28 -10.14
CA LEU A 88 -14.04 -12.96 -11.43
C LEU A 88 -15.43 -13.60 -11.57
N ASP A 89 -15.90 -13.71 -12.80
CA ASP A 89 -17.15 -14.37 -13.12
C ASP A 89 -16.89 -15.87 -13.27
N ASP A 90 -17.53 -16.67 -12.42
CA ASP A 90 -17.32 -18.12 -12.36
C ASP A 90 -18.01 -18.87 -13.50
N ASP A 91 -19.00 -18.27 -14.14
CA ASP A 91 -19.70 -18.80 -15.33
C ASP A 91 -18.88 -18.58 -16.62
N LEU A 92 -17.85 -17.77 -16.57
CA LEU A 92 -16.96 -17.47 -17.69
C LEU A 92 -15.62 -18.19 -17.55
N THR A 93 -15.00 -18.49 -18.70
CA THR A 93 -13.61 -18.94 -18.69
C THR A 93 -12.66 -17.82 -18.25
N ILE A 94 -11.44 -18.16 -17.87
CA ILE A 94 -10.38 -17.19 -17.57
C ILE A 94 -10.13 -16.27 -18.78
N PHE A 95 -10.14 -16.84 -19.99
CA PHE A 95 -10.02 -16.07 -21.23
C PHE A 95 -11.14 -15.04 -21.37
N ASP A 96 -12.39 -15.46 -21.18
CA ASP A 96 -13.56 -14.59 -21.34
C ASP A 96 -13.61 -13.50 -20.27
N ASN A 97 -13.26 -13.81 -19.00
CA ASN A 97 -13.14 -12.81 -17.93
C ASN A 97 -12.21 -11.64 -18.30
N ILE A 98 -11.12 -11.91 -18.99
CA ILE A 98 -10.15 -10.89 -19.39
C ILE A 98 -10.56 -10.24 -20.71
N SER A 99 -10.92 -11.03 -21.73
CA SER A 99 -11.23 -10.56 -23.07
C SER A 99 -12.48 -9.68 -23.11
N ILE A 100 -13.56 -10.09 -22.44
CA ILE A 100 -14.80 -9.30 -22.35
C ILE A 100 -14.54 -7.98 -21.62
N HIS A 101 -13.76 -7.99 -20.56
CA HIS A 101 -13.38 -6.76 -19.86
C HIS A 101 -12.64 -5.78 -20.79
N GLY A 102 -11.71 -6.27 -21.61
CA GLY A 102 -11.04 -5.45 -22.64
C GLY A 102 -12.04 -4.85 -23.65
N GLN A 103 -13.01 -5.63 -24.11
CA GLN A 103 -14.06 -5.15 -25.02
C GLN A 103 -14.96 -4.10 -24.37
N LEU A 104 -15.32 -4.25 -23.09
CA LEU A 104 -16.07 -3.25 -22.32
C LEU A 104 -15.31 -1.92 -22.18
N HIS A 105 -13.98 -1.95 -22.28
CA HIS A 105 -13.12 -0.77 -22.33
C HIS A 105 -12.78 -0.29 -23.75
N GLY A 106 -13.50 -0.78 -24.77
CA GLY A 106 -13.44 -0.26 -26.14
C GLY A 106 -12.48 -1.00 -27.08
N LEU A 107 -11.87 -2.11 -26.65
CA LEU A 107 -11.05 -2.93 -27.56
C LEU A 107 -11.95 -3.71 -28.53
N THR A 108 -11.48 -3.89 -29.75
CA THR A 108 -12.06 -4.87 -30.68
C THR A 108 -11.83 -6.30 -30.13
N SER A 109 -12.64 -7.27 -30.57
CA SER A 109 -12.47 -8.67 -30.17
C SER A 109 -11.09 -9.21 -30.53
N ALA A 110 -10.49 -8.76 -31.64
CA ALA A 110 -9.15 -9.18 -32.06
C ALA A 110 -8.06 -8.62 -31.11
N GLU A 111 -8.16 -7.35 -30.74
CA GLU A 111 -7.25 -6.69 -29.79
C GLU A 111 -7.38 -7.30 -28.39
N ALA A 112 -8.61 -7.45 -27.90
CA ALA A 112 -8.86 -8.06 -26.61
C ALA A 112 -8.29 -9.48 -26.51
N ARG A 113 -8.47 -10.30 -27.58
CA ARG A 113 -7.87 -11.63 -27.69
C ARG A 113 -6.35 -11.57 -27.64
N LYS A 114 -5.73 -10.71 -28.47
CA LYS A 114 -4.27 -10.55 -28.53
C LYS A 114 -3.71 -10.18 -27.14
N ASN A 115 -4.31 -9.17 -26.49
CA ASN A 115 -3.84 -8.67 -25.22
C ASN A 115 -4.06 -9.71 -24.09
N THR A 116 -5.17 -10.45 -24.12
CA THR A 116 -5.42 -11.55 -23.16
C THR A 116 -4.35 -12.62 -23.25
N LEU A 117 -3.99 -13.06 -24.46
CA LEU A 117 -2.93 -14.05 -24.66
C LEU A 117 -1.57 -13.53 -24.20
N HIS A 118 -1.25 -12.29 -24.51
CA HIS A 118 -0.02 -11.63 -24.10
C HIS A 118 0.13 -11.60 -22.58
N TRP A 119 -0.91 -11.15 -21.83
CA TRP A 119 -0.86 -11.10 -20.37
C TRP A 119 -0.85 -12.49 -19.74
N ALA A 120 -1.56 -13.46 -20.33
CA ALA A 120 -1.55 -14.84 -19.88
C ALA A 120 -0.15 -15.48 -20.01
N GLU A 121 0.56 -15.19 -21.08
CA GLU A 121 1.94 -15.65 -21.29
C GLU A 121 2.91 -15.01 -20.29
N LEU A 122 2.90 -13.67 -20.16
CA LEU A 122 3.76 -12.95 -19.22
C LEU A 122 3.56 -13.37 -17.77
N LEU A 123 2.33 -13.69 -17.37
CA LEU A 123 1.96 -14.09 -16.01
C LEU A 123 1.99 -15.60 -15.79
N GLY A 124 2.26 -16.40 -16.87
CA GLY A 124 2.47 -17.85 -16.82
C GLY A 124 1.20 -18.66 -16.56
N PHE A 125 0.06 -18.28 -17.15
CA PHE A 125 -1.19 -19.02 -16.99
C PHE A 125 -1.91 -19.39 -18.30
N THR A 126 -1.23 -19.40 -19.42
CA THR A 126 -1.80 -19.69 -20.75
C THR A 126 -2.55 -21.03 -20.81
N GLN A 127 -2.03 -22.06 -20.11
CA GLN A 127 -2.62 -23.41 -20.08
C GLN A 127 -3.99 -23.46 -19.37
N PHE A 128 -4.32 -22.45 -18.56
CA PHE A 128 -5.55 -22.39 -17.78
C PHE A 128 -6.67 -21.57 -18.43
N LEU A 129 -6.40 -20.90 -19.55
CA LEU A 129 -7.32 -19.92 -20.19
C LEU A 129 -8.74 -20.45 -20.47
N LYS A 130 -8.88 -21.76 -20.73
CA LYS A 130 -10.19 -22.38 -21.03
C LYS A 130 -10.91 -22.93 -19.77
N GLN A 131 -10.31 -22.76 -18.61
CA GLN A 131 -10.85 -23.25 -17.34
C GLN A 131 -11.65 -22.15 -16.62
N SER A 132 -12.48 -22.54 -15.66
CA SER A 132 -13.12 -21.61 -14.74
C SER A 132 -12.10 -21.00 -13.78
N PRO A 133 -12.19 -19.70 -13.46
CA PRO A 133 -11.35 -19.08 -12.43
C PRO A 133 -11.63 -19.64 -11.03
N TYR A 134 -12.84 -20.13 -10.76
CA TYR A 134 -13.22 -20.70 -9.47
C TYR A 134 -12.35 -21.90 -9.06
N ASP A 135 -11.97 -22.75 -10.03
CA ASP A 135 -11.17 -23.95 -9.79
C ASP A 135 -9.67 -23.66 -9.55
N GLN A 136 -9.29 -22.38 -9.59
CA GLN A 136 -7.88 -22.01 -9.52
C GLN A 136 -7.47 -21.60 -8.11
N ALA A 137 -6.20 -21.86 -7.79
CA ALA A 137 -5.59 -21.36 -6.56
C ALA A 137 -5.67 -19.82 -6.48
N PHE A 138 -5.83 -19.29 -5.27
CA PHE A 138 -5.98 -17.85 -5.00
C PHE A 138 -4.91 -16.98 -5.69
N GLY A 139 -3.64 -17.42 -5.66
CA GLY A 139 -2.54 -16.71 -6.33
C GLY A 139 -2.73 -16.59 -7.84
N LEU A 140 -3.30 -17.61 -8.50
CA LEU A 140 -3.62 -17.55 -9.93
C LEU A 140 -4.82 -16.63 -10.19
N GLN A 141 -5.86 -16.69 -9.38
CA GLN A 141 -7.00 -15.76 -9.47
C GLN A 141 -6.53 -14.30 -9.35
N ARG A 142 -5.57 -14.01 -8.48
CA ARG A 142 -4.94 -12.67 -8.37
C ARG A 142 -4.20 -12.27 -9.65
N LYS A 143 -3.45 -13.17 -10.28
CA LYS A 143 -2.79 -12.92 -11.58
C LYS A 143 -3.80 -12.65 -12.69
N ILE A 144 -4.93 -13.35 -12.69
CA ILE A 144 -6.02 -13.13 -13.66
C ILE A 144 -6.63 -11.72 -13.47
N LEU A 145 -6.89 -11.31 -12.22
CA LEU A 145 -7.36 -9.95 -11.91
C LEU A 145 -6.36 -8.87 -12.37
N PHE A 146 -5.06 -9.12 -12.16
CA PHE A 146 -4.02 -8.23 -12.61
C PHE A 146 -3.98 -8.11 -14.14
N ALA A 147 -4.05 -9.24 -14.87
CA ALA A 147 -4.17 -9.26 -16.32
C ALA A 147 -5.41 -8.51 -16.81
N ARG A 148 -6.55 -8.72 -16.14
CA ARG A 148 -7.81 -8.04 -16.46
C ARG A 148 -7.70 -6.51 -16.31
N ALA A 149 -7.01 -6.04 -15.27
CA ALA A 149 -6.79 -4.62 -15.06
C ALA A 149 -5.89 -3.99 -16.14
N LEU A 150 -5.07 -4.77 -16.83
CA LEU A 150 -4.10 -4.31 -17.82
C LEU A 150 -4.52 -4.52 -19.28
N VAL A 151 -5.55 -5.33 -19.54
CA VAL A 151 -5.89 -5.81 -20.89
C VAL A 151 -6.18 -4.69 -21.89
N HIS A 152 -6.76 -3.57 -21.44
CA HIS A 152 -7.11 -2.41 -22.27
C HIS A 152 -6.04 -1.31 -22.33
N ASP A 153 -4.84 -1.62 -21.85
CA ASP A 153 -3.67 -0.72 -21.82
C ASP A 153 -3.94 0.64 -21.13
N PRO A 154 -4.37 0.65 -19.86
CA PRO A 154 -4.74 1.87 -19.15
C PRO A 154 -3.55 2.82 -18.95
N LYS A 155 -3.80 4.13 -18.87
CA LYS A 155 -2.80 5.16 -18.51
C LYS A 155 -2.52 5.20 -17.00
N VAL A 156 -3.54 4.86 -16.21
CA VAL A 156 -3.49 4.82 -14.75
C VAL A 156 -3.82 3.42 -14.27
N LEU A 157 -2.96 2.84 -13.45
CA LEU A 157 -3.17 1.52 -12.87
C LEU A 157 -3.41 1.65 -11.36
N LEU A 158 -4.56 1.17 -10.92
CA LEU A 158 -5.04 1.24 -9.54
C LEU A 158 -5.10 -0.17 -8.95
N LEU A 159 -4.28 -0.44 -7.93
CA LEU A 159 -4.10 -1.78 -7.39
C LEU A 159 -4.40 -1.80 -5.89
N ASP A 160 -5.36 -2.61 -5.48
CA ASP A 160 -5.74 -2.78 -4.08
C ASP A 160 -5.15 -4.09 -3.54
N GLU A 161 -4.13 -3.99 -2.69
CA GLU A 161 -3.39 -5.13 -2.12
C GLU A 161 -2.91 -6.13 -3.21
N PRO A 162 -2.11 -5.68 -4.22
CA PRO A 162 -1.92 -6.44 -5.46
C PRO A 162 -1.30 -7.83 -5.28
N THR A 163 -0.46 -8.02 -4.28
CA THR A 163 0.32 -9.27 -4.09
C THR A 163 -0.10 -10.06 -2.85
N THR A 164 -1.12 -9.61 -2.13
CA THR A 164 -1.64 -10.32 -0.95
C THR A 164 -2.12 -11.72 -1.32
N GLY A 165 -1.67 -12.74 -0.57
CA GLY A 165 -2.01 -14.13 -0.79
C GLY A 165 -1.29 -14.81 -1.96
N MET A 166 -0.35 -14.13 -2.62
CA MET A 166 0.51 -14.73 -3.63
C MET A 166 1.74 -15.41 -3.00
N ASP A 167 2.16 -16.51 -3.61
CA ASP A 167 3.47 -17.11 -3.33
C ASP A 167 4.62 -16.17 -3.73
N PRO A 168 5.86 -16.38 -3.22
CA PRO A 168 6.98 -15.49 -3.49
C PRO A 168 7.33 -15.33 -4.99
N HIS A 169 7.19 -16.41 -5.78
CA HIS A 169 7.49 -16.38 -7.21
C HIS A 169 6.46 -15.56 -7.99
N SER A 170 5.17 -15.80 -7.72
CA SER A 170 4.05 -15.04 -8.32
C SER A 170 4.13 -13.56 -7.97
N ARG A 171 4.45 -13.25 -6.71
CA ARG A 171 4.68 -11.87 -6.24
C ARG A 171 5.82 -11.19 -6.99
N SER A 172 6.96 -11.86 -7.12
CA SER A 172 8.11 -11.33 -7.86
C SER A 172 7.77 -11.07 -9.33
N THR A 173 7.00 -11.96 -9.97
CA THR A 173 6.56 -11.77 -11.36
C THR A 173 5.71 -10.50 -11.53
N VAL A 174 4.74 -10.27 -10.64
CA VAL A 174 3.87 -9.07 -10.68
C VAL A 174 4.71 -7.80 -10.49
N TRP A 175 5.61 -7.78 -9.50
CA TRP A 175 6.46 -6.62 -9.25
C TRP A 175 7.43 -6.32 -10.40
N ASN A 176 8.02 -7.35 -11.03
CA ASN A 176 8.89 -7.17 -12.19
C ASN A 176 8.14 -6.59 -13.40
N ILE A 177 6.85 -6.90 -13.54
CA ILE A 177 5.99 -6.30 -14.57
C ILE A 177 5.70 -4.84 -14.22
N LEU A 178 5.28 -4.55 -12.99
CA LEU A 178 4.98 -3.20 -12.52
C LEU A 178 6.20 -2.27 -12.65
N ASP A 179 7.39 -2.77 -12.34
CA ASP A 179 8.65 -2.04 -12.45
C ASP A 179 8.98 -1.63 -13.91
N LYS A 180 8.52 -2.38 -14.89
CA LYS A 180 8.64 -2.02 -16.31
C LYS A 180 7.55 -1.04 -16.76
N LEU A 181 6.36 -1.14 -16.17
CA LEU A 181 5.20 -0.33 -16.57
C LEU A 181 5.23 1.10 -16.02
N HIS A 182 5.95 1.37 -14.92
CA HIS A 182 5.96 2.71 -14.30
C HIS A 182 6.53 3.82 -15.19
N TYR A 183 7.35 3.49 -16.20
CA TYR A 183 7.88 4.48 -17.16
C TYR A 183 6.78 5.08 -18.05
N ASP A 184 5.75 4.30 -18.38
CA ASP A 184 4.69 4.70 -19.32
C ASP A 184 3.35 4.97 -18.61
N LYS A 185 3.16 4.42 -17.40
CA LYS A 185 1.90 4.45 -16.67
C LYS A 185 2.06 5.08 -15.29
N THR A 186 1.01 5.76 -14.85
CA THR A 186 0.91 6.18 -13.45
C THR A 186 0.32 5.03 -12.65
N ILE A 187 1.01 4.61 -11.58
CA ILE A 187 0.59 3.49 -10.74
C ILE A 187 0.22 4.01 -9.36
N ILE A 188 -0.97 3.67 -8.88
CA ILE A 188 -1.32 3.83 -7.47
C ILE A 188 -1.59 2.44 -6.90
N PHE A 189 -0.88 2.06 -5.87
CA PHE A 189 -1.28 0.87 -5.14
C PHE A 189 -1.50 1.13 -3.66
N ALA A 190 -2.51 0.45 -3.12
CA ALA A 190 -2.83 0.46 -1.70
C ALA A 190 -2.28 -0.82 -1.07
N THR A 191 -1.57 -0.69 0.03
CA THR A 191 -1.04 -1.86 0.75
C THR A 191 -0.91 -1.58 2.26
N GLN A 192 -0.84 -2.64 3.05
CA GLN A 192 -0.38 -2.62 4.44
C GLN A 192 1.04 -3.22 4.59
N ASN A 193 1.66 -3.61 3.48
CA ASN A 193 3.02 -4.15 3.46
C ASN A 193 4.05 -3.02 3.30
N PHE A 194 4.67 -2.64 4.41
CA PHE A 194 5.68 -1.57 4.44
C PHE A 194 6.89 -1.87 3.55
N THR A 195 7.32 -3.14 3.47
CA THR A 195 8.46 -3.55 2.64
C THR A 195 8.19 -3.32 1.16
N GLU A 196 6.96 -3.58 0.68
CA GLU A 196 6.57 -3.29 -0.70
C GLU A 196 6.52 -1.79 -0.96
N ALA A 197 5.97 -1.01 -0.02
CA ALA A 197 5.95 0.44 -0.13
C ALA A 197 7.37 1.03 -0.18
N GLU A 198 8.27 0.61 0.70
CA GLU A 198 9.67 1.06 0.72
C GLU A 198 10.42 0.73 -0.58
N ARG A 199 10.12 -0.42 -1.19
CA ARG A 199 10.86 -0.92 -2.35
C ARG A 199 10.39 -0.33 -3.68
N TYR A 200 9.10 -0.10 -3.85
CA TYR A 200 8.51 0.18 -5.16
C TYR A 200 7.89 1.56 -5.30
N ALA A 201 7.79 2.34 -4.21
CA ALA A 201 7.20 3.66 -4.26
C ALA A 201 8.19 4.73 -4.72
N ASN A 202 7.76 5.62 -5.61
CA ASN A 202 8.40 6.92 -5.80
C ASN A 202 7.93 7.90 -4.72
N ARG A 203 6.67 7.80 -4.31
CA ARG A 203 6.07 8.62 -3.27
C ARG A 203 5.07 7.81 -2.45
N ILE A 204 5.04 8.03 -1.15
CA ILE A 204 4.23 7.30 -0.18
C ILE A 204 3.33 8.29 0.55
N ALA A 205 2.05 7.97 0.66
CA ALA A 205 1.12 8.65 1.55
C ALA A 205 0.71 7.73 2.70
N ILE A 206 0.92 8.19 3.92
CA ILE A 206 0.51 7.48 5.14
C ILE A 206 -0.92 7.90 5.47
N LEU A 207 -1.84 6.95 5.36
CA LEU A 207 -3.27 7.15 5.58
C LEU A 207 -3.70 6.56 6.92
N HIS A 208 -4.34 7.37 7.75
CA HIS A 208 -4.91 6.96 9.03
C HIS A 208 -6.24 7.65 9.26
N GLU A 209 -7.28 6.89 9.61
CA GLU A 209 -8.65 7.39 9.87
C GLU A 209 -9.17 8.36 8.81
N GLY A 210 -8.99 8.00 7.54
CA GLY A 210 -9.48 8.81 6.40
C GLY A 210 -8.67 10.08 6.10
N ASN A 211 -7.54 10.31 6.78
CA ASN A 211 -6.66 11.44 6.59
C ASN A 211 -5.28 11.01 6.10
N ILE A 212 -4.65 11.80 5.23
CA ILE A 212 -3.22 11.67 4.96
C ILE A 212 -2.46 12.37 6.08
N LYS A 213 -1.75 11.60 6.89
CA LYS A 213 -0.92 12.11 7.99
C LYS A 213 0.40 12.69 7.50
N MET A 214 1.00 12.02 6.51
CA MET A 214 2.22 12.47 5.84
C MET A 214 2.25 11.94 4.40
N ASP A 215 2.90 12.66 3.51
CA ASP A 215 3.25 12.19 2.18
C ASP A 215 4.62 12.72 1.72
N GLY A 216 5.33 11.91 0.94
CA GLY A 216 6.65 12.27 0.44
C GLY A 216 7.38 11.08 -0.17
N THR A 217 8.64 11.32 -0.60
CA THR A 217 9.56 10.22 -0.93
C THR A 217 9.94 9.47 0.35
N LEU A 218 10.41 8.23 0.23
CA LEU A 218 10.83 7.43 1.39
C LEU A 218 11.90 8.15 2.21
N GLU A 219 12.89 8.75 1.53
CA GLU A 219 13.99 9.49 2.17
C GLU A 219 13.43 10.64 3.01
N ARG A 220 12.56 11.46 2.42
CA ARG A 220 11.95 12.61 3.11
C ARG A 220 11.10 12.19 4.30
N LEU A 221 10.36 11.08 4.18
CA LEU A 221 9.56 10.55 5.30
C LEU A 221 10.46 10.05 6.44
N ILE A 222 11.54 9.34 6.12
CA ILE A 222 12.50 8.86 7.12
C ILE A 222 13.28 10.02 7.74
N GLU A 223 13.63 11.07 6.98
CA GLU A 223 14.29 12.26 7.52
C GLU A 223 13.47 12.93 8.64
N THR A 224 12.13 12.86 8.60
CA THR A 224 11.28 13.40 9.68
C THR A 224 11.49 12.69 11.02
N THR A 225 12.01 11.48 11.01
CA THR A 225 12.36 10.76 12.25
C THR A 225 13.64 11.30 12.92
N HIS A 226 14.36 12.22 12.26
CA HIS A 226 15.56 12.87 12.78
C HIS A 226 16.60 11.94 13.38
N GLY A 227 16.91 10.83 12.70
CA GLY A 227 17.91 9.86 13.15
C GLY A 227 17.46 8.98 14.32
N LEU A 228 16.17 8.85 14.50
CA LEU A 228 15.59 7.95 15.49
C LEU A 228 16.04 6.50 15.21
N THR A 229 16.55 5.84 16.23
CA THR A 229 16.99 4.44 16.17
C THR A 229 16.04 3.59 17.00
N ASN A 230 15.60 2.48 16.44
CA ASN A 230 14.83 1.44 17.14
C ASN A 230 15.82 0.48 17.82
N TYR A 231 15.61 0.24 19.09
CA TYR A 231 16.39 -0.68 19.91
C TYR A 231 15.48 -1.78 20.42
N ARG A 232 15.89 -3.04 20.21
CA ARG A 232 15.19 -4.23 20.74
C ARG A 232 16.13 -4.99 21.62
N LEU A 233 15.71 -5.19 22.87
CA LEU A 233 16.44 -5.96 23.87
C LEU A 233 15.62 -7.20 24.20
N LYS A 234 16.22 -8.38 24.06
CA LYS A 234 15.59 -9.65 24.40
C LYS A 234 16.20 -10.18 25.70
N PHE A 235 15.37 -10.50 26.66
CA PHE A 235 15.77 -11.04 27.96
C PHE A 235 15.61 -12.56 28.00
N SER A 236 16.41 -13.23 28.82
CA SER A 236 16.27 -14.67 29.12
C SER A 236 15.10 -14.94 30.08
N LYS A 237 14.78 -13.96 30.92
CA LYS A 237 13.63 -13.96 31.83
C LYS A 237 12.94 -12.60 31.78
N GLU A 238 11.67 -12.58 32.11
CA GLU A 238 10.88 -11.33 32.15
C GLU A 238 11.50 -10.36 33.18
N PRO A 239 11.89 -9.14 32.76
CA PRO A 239 12.46 -8.17 33.66
C PRO A 239 11.39 -7.71 34.68
N PRO A 240 11.82 -7.42 35.94
CA PRO A 240 10.88 -7.02 36.99
C PRO A 240 10.28 -5.64 36.70
N GLN A 241 9.08 -5.34 37.26
CA GLN A 241 8.40 -4.06 37.06
C GLN A 241 9.30 -2.85 37.38
N ILE A 242 10.15 -2.96 38.40
CA ILE A 242 11.11 -1.90 38.77
C ILE A 242 12.06 -1.52 37.64
N PHE A 243 12.31 -2.43 36.70
CA PHE A 243 13.08 -2.14 35.50
C PHE A 243 12.33 -1.17 34.57
N MET A 244 11.02 -1.39 34.38
CA MET A 244 10.19 -0.51 33.58
C MET A 244 10.02 0.85 34.24
N ASP A 245 9.82 0.89 35.55
CA ASP A 245 9.71 2.13 36.33
C ASP A 245 10.98 2.99 36.23
N LYS A 246 12.16 2.36 36.23
CA LYS A 246 13.44 3.05 35.98
C LYS A 246 13.56 3.53 34.53
N LEU A 247 13.08 2.74 33.58
CA LEU A 247 13.16 3.05 32.15
C LEU A 247 12.34 4.30 31.82
N GLU A 248 11.15 4.45 32.40
CA GLU A 248 10.28 5.62 32.22
C GLU A 248 10.92 6.92 32.74
N GLN A 249 11.87 6.82 33.68
CA GLN A 249 12.60 7.99 34.19
C GLN A 249 13.71 8.49 33.26
N PHE A 250 14.08 7.71 32.22
CA PHE A 250 15.08 8.16 31.26
C PHE A 250 14.47 9.17 30.27
N PRO A 251 14.92 10.42 30.28
CA PRO A 251 14.47 11.41 29.30
C PRO A 251 14.88 10.98 27.89
N ARG A 252 14.03 11.23 26.90
CA ARG A 252 14.30 10.97 25.47
C ARG A 252 14.37 9.50 25.06
N ILE A 253 13.90 8.59 25.89
CA ILE A 253 13.48 7.27 25.49
C ILE A 253 12.02 7.35 25.09
N LEU A 254 11.76 7.04 23.83
CA LEU A 254 10.43 7.14 23.27
C LEU A 254 9.82 5.74 23.22
N ARG A 255 8.59 5.61 23.72
CA ARG A 255 7.76 4.40 23.61
C ARG A 255 8.39 3.12 24.10
N PRO A 256 8.86 3.05 25.34
CA PRO A 256 9.30 1.79 25.89
C PRO A 256 8.12 0.82 25.97
N ARG A 257 8.23 -0.32 25.29
CA ARG A 257 7.21 -1.38 25.29
C ARG A 257 7.85 -2.71 25.62
N LEU A 258 7.43 -3.33 26.68
CA LEU A 258 7.77 -4.68 27.03
C LEU A 258 6.66 -5.63 26.57
N LYS A 259 6.97 -6.59 25.72
CA LYS A 259 6.09 -7.68 25.28
C LYS A 259 6.75 -9.02 25.63
N GLY A 260 6.33 -9.61 26.74
CA GLY A 260 6.98 -10.82 27.26
C GLY A 260 8.45 -10.56 27.57
N LEU A 261 9.34 -11.22 26.82
CA LEU A 261 10.79 -11.13 27.01
C LEU A 261 11.47 -10.06 26.13
N GLU A 262 10.72 -9.31 25.34
CA GLU A 262 11.27 -8.35 24.38
C GLU A 262 10.87 -6.93 24.73
N LEU A 263 11.87 -6.08 24.99
CA LEU A 263 11.72 -4.64 25.16
C LEU A 263 12.06 -3.93 23.85
N GLU A 264 11.12 -3.14 23.34
CA GLU A 264 11.33 -2.24 22.21
C GLU A 264 11.23 -0.78 22.67
N PHE A 265 12.16 0.05 22.22
CA PHE A 265 12.11 1.50 22.46
C PHE A 265 12.87 2.26 21.38
N TYR A 266 12.61 3.57 21.28
CA TYR A 266 13.27 4.45 20.33
C TYR A 266 14.08 5.53 21.05
N SER A 267 15.22 5.93 20.46
CA SER A 267 16.00 7.07 20.94
C SER A 267 16.78 7.72 19.81
N ARG A 268 16.90 9.06 19.86
CA ARG A 268 17.79 9.84 18.99
C ARG A 268 19.22 9.90 19.54
N GLU A 269 19.37 9.63 20.82
CA GLU A 269 20.64 9.76 21.52
C GLU A 269 21.25 8.40 21.85
N ARG A 270 22.36 8.10 21.23
CA ARG A 270 23.13 6.88 21.49
C ARG A 270 23.53 6.74 22.98
N GLN A 271 23.72 7.85 23.68
CA GLN A 271 24.02 7.82 25.11
C GLN A 271 22.88 7.26 25.96
N GLN A 272 21.62 7.52 25.61
CA GLN A 272 20.48 6.99 26.33
C GLN A 272 20.38 5.47 26.14
N PHE A 273 20.65 4.99 24.94
CA PHE A 273 20.74 3.55 24.68
C PHE A 273 21.74 2.87 25.59
N PHE A 274 22.96 3.42 25.78
CA PHE A 274 23.97 2.82 26.67
C PHE A 274 23.50 2.79 28.12
N LYS A 275 22.74 3.77 28.60
CA LYS A 275 22.15 3.74 29.94
C LYS A 275 21.14 2.61 30.10
N VAL A 276 20.25 2.44 29.11
CA VAL A 276 19.28 1.34 29.08
C VAL A 276 19.98 0.00 28.98
N LEU A 277 20.99 -0.11 28.13
CA LEU A 277 21.77 -1.33 27.98
C LEU A 277 22.46 -1.74 29.29
N ARG A 278 23.04 -0.78 30.01
CA ARG A 278 23.64 -1.05 31.33
C ARG A 278 22.60 -1.60 32.31
N LEU A 279 21.42 -1.00 32.35
CA LEU A 279 20.31 -1.48 33.18
C LEU A 279 19.83 -2.87 32.77
N ALA A 280 19.75 -3.14 31.45
CA ALA A 280 19.31 -4.42 30.90
C ALA A 280 20.30 -5.56 31.19
N LEU A 281 21.58 -5.26 31.20
CA LEU A 281 22.64 -6.25 31.54
C LEU A 281 22.54 -6.77 32.99
N GLU A 282 21.92 -5.99 33.90
CA GLU A 282 21.65 -6.44 35.28
C GLU A 282 20.48 -7.46 35.32
N HIS A 283 19.74 -7.64 34.22
CA HIS A 283 18.53 -8.46 34.14
C HIS A 283 18.56 -9.57 33.08
N GLU A 284 19.72 -10.25 32.95
CA GLU A 284 19.88 -11.39 32.04
C GLU A 284 19.53 -11.09 30.57
N LEU A 285 20.07 -10.02 30.00
CA LEU A 285 19.97 -9.69 28.58
C LEU A 285 20.50 -10.85 27.73
N ALA A 286 19.67 -11.39 26.81
CA ALA A 286 20.02 -12.51 25.95
C ALA A 286 20.46 -12.07 24.56
N ASP A 287 19.83 -11.02 23.99
CA ASP A 287 20.10 -10.56 22.64
C ASP A 287 19.80 -9.06 22.50
N LEU A 288 20.40 -8.44 21.50
CA LEU A 288 20.28 -7.03 21.20
C LEU A 288 20.21 -6.84 19.68
N ASP A 289 19.18 -6.17 19.21
CA ASP A 289 19.05 -5.70 17.83
C ASP A 289 18.90 -4.18 17.78
N THR A 290 19.52 -3.57 16.77
CA THR A 290 19.41 -2.13 16.53
C THR A 290 19.12 -1.88 15.06
N SER A 291 18.09 -1.09 14.78
CA SER A 291 17.73 -0.72 13.41
C SER A 291 17.44 0.77 13.29
N ILE A 292 17.82 1.35 12.16
CA ILE A 292 17.38 2.69 11.81
C ILE A 292 15.86 2.63 11.61
N CYS A 293 15.15 3.66 12.08
CA CYS A 293 13.70 3.75 11.89
C CYS A 293 13.33 3.61 10.42
N ARG A 294 12.40 2.70 10.16
CA ARG A 294 11.83 2.44 8.85
C ARG A 294 10.43 3.06 8.73
N LEU A 295 9.86 2.98 7.57
CA LEU A 295 8.51 3.46 7.29
C LEU A 295 7.46 2.91 8.29
N ARG A 296 7.60 1.65 8.72
CA ARG A 296 6.73 1.03 9.73
C ARG A 296 6.82 1.76 11.08
N ASP A 297 8.01 2.11 11.50
CA ASP A 297 8.25 2.77 12.80
C ASP A 297 7.66 4.18 12.79
N LEU A 298 7.83 4.90 11.66
CA LEU A 298 7.20 6.19 11.42
C LEU A 298 5.67 6.07 11.46
N PHE A 299 5.11 5.07 10.79
CA PHE A 299 3.68 4.82 10.77
C PHE A 299 3.12 4.62 12.19
N ILE A 300 3.72 3.71 12.97
CA ILE A 300 3.35 3.48 14.38
C ILE A 300 3.45 4.80 15.17
N GLY A 301 4.49 5.60 14.89
CA GLY A 301 4.70 6.90 15.47
C GLY A 301 3.55 7.89 15.26
N LEU A 302 3.06 7.94 14.06
CA LEU A 302 1.98 8.86 13.66
C LEU A 302 0.59 8.40 14.11
N THR A 303 0.37 7.10 14.23
CA THR A 303 -0.97 6.54 14.51
C THR A 303 -1.25 6.32 15.99
N GLU A 304 -0.22 6.00 16.78
CA GLU A 304 -0.37 5.72 18.22
C GLU A 304 0.08 6.90 19.12
N GLY A 305 0.51 8.03 18.53
CA GLY A 305 1.01 9.23 19.22
C GLY A 305 2.41 9.03 19.81
N GLY A 306 3.36 9.97 19.65
CA GLY A 306 4.63 9.94 20.40
C GLY A 306 5.94 9.94 19.60
N LEU A 307 5.95 10.46 18.37
CA LEU A 307 7.18 10.86 17.67
C LEU A 307 7.41 12.38 17.72
N GLU A 308 6.58 13.11 18.47
CA GLU A 308 6.75 14.54 18.71
C GLU A 308 7.84 14.83 19.74
#